data_169a6235df8ebd107de01a617c36b247
#
_entry.id   169a6235df8ebd107de01a617c36b247
#
_cell.length_a   1.000
_cell.length_b   1.000
_cell.length_c   1.000
_cell.angle_alpha   90.00
_cell.angle_beta   90.00
_cell.angle_gamma   90.00
#
_symmetry.space_group_name_H-M   'P 1'
#
loop_
_entity.id
_entity.type
_entity.pdbx_description
1 polymer ?
#
loop_
_entity_poly.entity_id
_entity_poly.type
_entity_poly.pdbx_seq_one_letter_code
_entity_poly.pdbx_strand_id
1 'polypeptide(L)'
;MNSKTWENCASAYLQHLKAAGRAKGTIRIHRYYLQVMRGIAPCPGLVSRERLEAWLAGHDWKPETRRSAQGVAHQFFKFLVEDGILKDSPAKFLKPVHVPDGVPHPAPESAVKNALQNAPKRTALMVRFAALCGLRACEICTLQGNAWDGELLRVKGKGGRVRVIPLQDSTLIYSLESCPGWLFPGRIDGHLSAQYTAKLLGSVLPPGVTGHSLRHRFGTVAYRATHDLLAVGAVMGHVKT
;
A
#
# COMPACT_ATOMS: atom_id res chain seq x y z
N MET A 1 -29.66 10.67 26.60
CA MET A 1 -28.35 10.45 25.96
C MET A 1 -28.61 9.92 24.55
N ASN A 2 -28.48 10.74 23.51
CA ASN A 2 -28.60 10.26 22.14
C ASN A 2 -27.44 9.29 21.88
N SER A 3 -27.72 7.98 21.93
CA SER A 3 -26.77 6.97 21.50
C SER A 3 -26.55 7.16 20.00
N LYS A 4 -25.45 7.81 19.63
CA LYS A 4 -25.11 7.97 18.22
C LYS A 4 -24.94 6.58 17.61
N THR A 5 -25.63 6.30 16.53
CA THR A 5 -25.57 5.00 15.83
C THR A 5 -24.19 4.75 15.23
N TRP A 6 -23.88 3.50 14.88
CA TRP A 6 -22.66 3.14 14.17
C TRP A 6 -22.52 3.94 12.87
N GLU A 7 -23.61 4.14 12.12
CA GLU A 7 -23.64 4.89 10.87
C GLU A 7 -23.18 6.33 11.07
N ASN A 8 -23.76 7.02 12.04
CA ASN A 8 -23.46 8.44 12.31
C ASN A 8 -22.01 8.59 12.78
N CYS A 9 -21.56 7.74 13.72
CA CYS A 9 -20.19 7.77 14.22
C CYS A 9 -19.16 7.43 13.12
N ALA A 10 -19.43 6.38 12.33
CA ALA A 10 -18.56 6.00 11.23
C ALA A 10 -18.48 7.08 10.14
N SER A 11 -19.63 7.68 9.79
CA SER A 11 -19.68 8.77 8.80
C SER A 11 -18.90 9.98 9.26
N ALA A 12 -19.10 10.44 10.51
CA ALA A 12 -18.36 11.56 11.08
C ALA A 12 -16.84 11.28 11.11
N TYR A 13 -16.45 10.09 11.55
CA TYR A 13 -15.04 9.71 11.55
C TYR A 13 -14.42 9.67 10.15
N LEU A 14 -15.12 9.10 9.16
CA LEU A 14 -14.62 9.06 7.78
C LEU A 14 -14.53 10.46 7.16
N GLN A 15 -15.43 11.39 7.53
CA GLN A 15 -15.32 12.80 7.15
C GLN A 15 -14.11 13.47 7.83
N HIS A 16 -13.88 13.21 9.12
CA HIS A 16 -12.69 13.69 9.83
C HIS A 16 -11.40 13.21 9.12
N LEU A 17 -11.31 11.94 8.71
CA LEU A 17 -10.16 11.43 7.97
C LEU A 17 -9.98 12.12 6.59
N LYS A 18 -11.09 12.46 5.90
CA LYS A 18 -11.05 13.21 4.64
C LYS A 18 -10.54 14.63 4.87
N ALA A 19 -11.06 15.33 5.87
CA ALA A 19 -10.64 16.68 6.23
C ALA A 19 -9.15 16.72 6.63
N ALA A 20 -8.67 15.66 7.30
CA ALA A 20 -7.24 15.48 7.63
C ALA A 20 -6.37 15.06 6.41
N GLY A 21 -6.90 15.08 5.18
CA GLY A 21 -6.15 14.76 3.96
C GLY A 21 -5.68 13.31 3.87
N ARG A 22 -6.32 12.37 4.58
CA ARG A 22 -5.91 10.96 4.52
C ARG A 22 -6.15 10.36 3.13
N ALA A 23 -5.22 9.51 2.68
CA ALA A 23 -5.29 8.89 1.36
C ALA A 23 -6.57 8.05 1.17
N LYS A 24 -7.14 8.05 -0.04
CA LYS A 24 -8.35 7.26 -0.41
C LYS A 24 -8.24 5.79 0.01
N GLY A 25 -7.04 5.17 -0.11
CA GLY A 25 -6.78 3.80 0.32
C GLY A 25 -6.91 3.60 1.83
N THR A 26 -6.40 4.53 2.64
CA THR A 26 -6.54 4.52 4.09
C THR A 26 -8.01 4.62 4.50
N ILE A 27 -8.76 5.57 3.92
CA ILE A 27 -10.19 5.75 4.20
C ILE A 27 -10.99 4.48 3.85
N ARG A 28 -10.63 3.79 2.74
CA ARG A 28 -11.25 2.51 2.35
C ARG A 28 -11.02 1.41 3.38
N ILE A 29 -9.80 1.28 3.90
CA ILE A 29 -9.45 0.31 4.94
C ILE A 29 -10.22 0.60 6.23
N HIS A 30 -10.27 1.86 6.66
CA HIS A 30 -11.03 2.26 7.84
C HIS A 30 -12.52 1.96 7.67
N ARG A 31 -13.11 2.30 6.53
CA ARG A 31 -14.53 1.98 6.24
C ARG A 31 -14.79 0.49 6.33
N TYR A 32 -13.93 -0.34 5.78
CA TYR A 32 -14.08 -1.80 5.83
C TYR A 32 -14.10 -2.30 7.27
N TYR A 33 -13.11 -1.94 8.09
CA TYR A 33 -13.08 -2.41 9.48
C TYR A 33 -14.19 -1.83 10.35
N LEU A 34 -14.64 -0.61 10.10
CA LEU A 34 -15.82 -0.05 10.76
C LEU A 34 -17.08 -0.88 10.46
N GLN A 35 -17.26 -1.33 9.23
CA GLN A 35 -18.36 -2.22 8.84
C GLN A 35 -18.29 -3.56 9.58
N VAL A 36 -17.09 -4.16 9.66
CA VAL A 36 -16.89 -5.44 10.37
C VAL A 36 -17.09 -5.28 11.88
N MET A 37 -16.69 -4.16 12.47
CA MET A 37 -16.89 -3.87 13.91
C MET A 37 -18.35 -3.65 14.32
N ARG A 38 -19.25 -3.34 13.39
CA ARG A 38 -20.67 -3.12 13.71
C ARG A 38 -21.34 -4.30 14.40
N GLY A 39 -20.85 -5.53 14.16
CA GLY A 39 -21.34 -6.74 14.81
C GLY A 39 -20.98 -6.89 16.29
N ILE A 40 -20.10 -6.04 16.83
CA ILE A 40 -19.60 -6.18 18.21
C ILE A 40 -20.68 -5.77 19.24
N ALA A 41 -21.45 -4.73 18.94
CA ALA A 41 -22.49 -4.19 19.83
C ALA A 41 -23.50 -3.36 19.03
N PRO A 42 -24.71 -3.11 19.55
CA PRO A 42 -25.75 -2.30 18.89
C PRO A 42 -25.31 -0.86 18.57
N CYS A 43 -24.43 -0.29 19.38
CA CYS A 43 -23.84 1.03 19.13
C CYS A 43 -22.41 1.10 19.68
N PRO A 44 -21.56 2.05 19.20
CA PRO A 44 -20.18 2.19 19.67
C PRO A 44 -20.05 2.39 21.18
N GLY A 45 -21.02 3.05 21.81
CA GLY A 45 -21.02 3.32 23.26
C GLY A 45 -21.16 2.08 24.15
N LEU A 46 -21.60 0.95 23.58
CA LEU A 46 -21.75 -0.33 24.28
C LEU A 46 -20.58 -1.31 24.00
N VAL A 47 -19.58 -0.85 23.28
CA VAL A 47 -18.38 -1.66 23.02
C VAL A 47 -17.47 -1.60 24.24
N SER A 48 -17.20 -2.76 24.85
CA SER A 48 -16.21 -2.90 25.91
C SER A 48 -14.88 -3.41 25.37
N ARG A 49 -13.83 -3.35 26.20
CA ARG A 49 -12.52 -3.90 25.88
C ARG A 49 -12.62 -5.40 25.57
N GLU A 50 -13.31 -6.16 26.41
CA GLU A 50 -13.46 -7.61 26.28
C GLU A 50 -14.14 -7.97 24.95
N ARG A 51 -15.15 -7.19 24.53
CA ARG A 51 -15.81 -7.37 23.24
C ARG A 51 -14.85 -7.09 22.07
N LEU A 52 -13.98 -6.09 22.16
CA LEU A 52 -12.96 -5.83 21.14
C LEU A 52 -11.91 -6.95 21.10
N GLU A 53 -11.47 -7.43 22.25
CA GLU A 53 -10.52 -8.55 22.35
C GLU A 53 -11.15 -9.83 21.74
N ALA A 54 -12.39 -10.14 22.09
CA ALA A 54 -13.14 -11.27 21.52
C ALA A 54 -13.31 -11.13 20.00
N TRP A 55 -13.65 -9.93 19.52
CA TRP A 55 -13.74 -9.66 18.08
C TRP A 55 -12.41 -9.87 17.36
N LEU A 56 -11.31 -9.35 17.90
CA LEU A 56 -9.98 -9.54 17.32
C LEU A 56 -9.53 -11.00 17.32
N ALA A 57 -9.87 -11.75 18.37
CA ALA A 57 -9.55 -13.17 18.51
C ALA A 57 -10.44 -14.08 17.66
N GLY A 58 -11.73 -13.70 17.49
CA GLY A 58 -12.73 -14.50 16.80
C GLY A 58 -12.60 -14.56 15.26
N HIS A 59 -11.66 -13.79 14.68
CA HIS A 59 -11.39 -13.83 13.24
C HIS A 59 -10.11 -14.59 12.95
N ASP A 60 -10.13 -15.46 11.95
CA ASP A 60 -8.92 -16.12 11.43
C ASP A 60 -8.13 -15.15 10.55
N TRP A 61 -7.67 -14.06 11.13
CA TRP A 61 -6.84 -13.07 10.46
C TRP A 61 -5.36 -13.34 10.66
N LYS A 62 -4.60 -13.14 9.59
CA LYS A 62 -3.14 -13.05 9.70
C LYS A 62 -2.75 -11.93 10.67
N PRO A 63 -1.60 -12.03 11.34
CA PRO A 63 -1.15 -11.02 12.32
C PRO A 63 -1.18 -9.58 11.78
N GLU A 64 -0.76 -9.33 10.54
CA GLU A 64 -0.75 -8.02 9.90
C GLU A 64 -2.17 -7.46 9.71
N THR A 65 -3.11 -8.33 9.34
CA THR A 65 -4.53 -7.97 9.18
C THR A 65 -5.14 -7.62 10.53
N ARG A 66 -4.87 -8.44 11.56
CA ARG A 66 -5.32 -8.20 12.94
C ARG A 66 -4.73 -6.90 13.50
N ARG A 67 -3.44 -6.63 13.27
CA ARG A 67 -2.79 -5.36 13.64
C ARG A 67 -3.45 -4.16 12.94
N SER A 68 -3.82 -4.30 11.68
CA SER A 68 -4.51 -3.25 10.93
C SER A 68 -5.90 -2.99 11.49
N ALA A 69 -6.67 -4.05 11.79
CA ALA A 69 -7.99 -3.96 12.43
C ALA A 69 -7.91 -3.28 13.79
N GLN A 70 -6.96 -3.68 14.64
CA GLN A 70 -6.69 -3.06 15.94
C GLN A 70 -6.35 -1.58 15.80
N GLY A 71 -5.50 -1.21 14.84
CA GLY A 71 -5.12 0.17 14.57
C GLY A 71 -6.31 1.05 14.18
N VAL A 72 -7.26 0.50 13.40
CA VAL A 72 -8.51 1.21 13.07
C VAL A 72 -9.39 1.35 14.31
N ALA A 73 -9.53 0.32 15.13
CA ALA A 73 -10.29 0.40 16.38
C ALA A 73 -9.72 1.48 17.30
N HIS A 74 -8.40 1.51 17.53
CA HIS A 74 -7.74 2.54 18.34
C HIS A 74 -8.05 3.95 17.83
N GLN A 75 -7.89 4.20 16.52
CA GLN A 75 -8.10 5.54 15.96
C GLN A 75 -9.57 5.94 15.98
N PHE A 76 -10.49 5.03 15.71
CA PHE A 76 -11.93 5.30 15.75
C PHE A 76 -12.41 5.62 17.17
N PHE A 77 -12.10 4.80 18.15
CA PHE A 77 -12.54 5.04 19.54
C PHE A 77 -11.84 6.24 20.16
N LYS A 78 -10.59 6.54 19.78
CA LYS A 78 -9.92 7.78 20.15
C LYS A 78 -10.69 9.00 19.62
N PHE A 79 -11.09 8.98 18.34
CA PHE A 79 -11.91 10.04 17.75
C PHE A 79 -13.24 10.22 18.49
N LEU A 80 -13.92 9.14 18.88
CA LEU A 80 -15.16 9.23 19.63
C LEU A 80 -15.00 9.87 21.03
N VAL A 81 -13.84 9.69 21.65
CA VAL A 81 -13.51 10.37 22.91
C VAL A 81 -13.23 11.85 22.66
N GLU A 82 -12.43 12.18 21.65
CA GLU A 82 -12.11 13.57 21.27
C GLU A 82 -13.37 14.37 20.85
N ASP A 83 -14.33 13.71 20.21
CA ASP A 83 -15.64 14.28 19.81
C ASP A 83 -16.67 14.29 20.97
N GLY A 84 -16.28 13.92 22.19
CA GLY A 84 -17.13 13.93 23.39
C GLY A 84 -18.26 12.91 23.38
N ILE A 85 -18.21 11.89 22.49
CA ILE A 85 -19.22 10.82 22.40
C ILE A 85 -19.02 9.78 23.48
N LEU A 86 -17.76 9.48 23.79
CA LEU A 86 -17.34 8.55 24.84
C LEU A 86 -16.50 9.27 25.90
N LYS A 87 -16.57 8.80 27.13
CA LYS A 87 -15.72 9.28 28.23
C LYS A 87 -14.30 8.70 28.16
N ASP A 88 -14.18 7.43 27.75
CA ASP A 88 -12.90 6.73 27.60
C ASP A 88 -12.97 5.75 26.42
N SER A 89 -11.81 5.40 25.89
CA SER A 89 -11.70 4.50 24.72
C SER A 89 -11.61 3.04 25.17
N PRO A 90 -12.51 2.16 24.72
CA PRO A 90 -12.42 0.72 25.01
C PRO A 90 -11.19 0.06 24.38
N ALA A 91 -10.58 0.72 23.39
CA ALA A 91 -9.37 0.23 22.73
C ALA A 91 -8.07 0.65 23.46
N LYS A 92 -8.13 1.52 24.49
CA LYS A 92 -6.94 2.14 25.12
C LYS A 92 -5.92 1.12 25.65
N PHE A 93 -6.39 0.02 26.20
CA PHE A 93 -5.55 -1.00 26.85
C PHE A 93 -5.44 -2.30 26.05
N LEU A 94 -5.82 -2.31 24.76
CA LEU A 94 -5.59 -3.46 23.90
C LEU A 94 -4.08 -3.70 23.76
N LYS A 95 -3.64 -4.92 24.01
CA LYS A 95 -2.23 -5.30 23.83
C LYS A 95 -1.87 -5.25 22.35
N PRO A 96 -0.68 -4.71 21.99
CA PRO A 96 -0.23 -4.69 20.60
C PRO A 96 -0.21 -6.09 19.99
N VAL A 97 -0.70 -6.23 18.77
CA VAL A 97 -0.61 -7.50 18.02
C VAL A 97 0.85 -7.73 17.64
N HIS A 98 1.41 -8.85 18.10
CA HIS A 98 2.75 -9.27 17.66
C HIS A 98 2.67 -9.71 16.18
N VAL A 99 3.47 -9.06 15.35
CA VAL A 99 3.65 -9.42 13.93
C VAL A 99 5.10 -9.85 13.78
N PRO A 100 5.34 -11.12 13.44
CA PRO A 100 6.70 -11.59 13.18
C PRO A 100 7.37 -10.76 12.07
N ASP A 101 8.66 -10.56 12.19
CA ASP A 101 9.42 -9.87 11.15
C ASP A 101 9.31 -10.66 9.83
N GLY A 102 8.87 -9.96 8.78
CA GLY A 102 8.73 -10.57 7.47
C GLY A 102 10.10 -10.87 6.86
N VAL A 103 10.33 -12.14 6.49
CA VAL A 103 11.51 -12.49 5.70
C VAL A 103 11.33 -11.93 4.28
N PRO A 104 12.28 -11.13 3.77
CA PRO A 104 12.22 -10.66 2.41
C PRO A 104 12.20 -11.83 1.42
N HIS A 105 11.22 -11.84 0.50
CA HIS A 105 11.12 -12.83 -0.56
C HIS A 105 11.41 -12.16 -1.91
N PRO A 106 12.69 -12.01 -2.30
CA PRO A 106 13.05 -11.46 -3.60
C PRO A 106 12.60 -12.42 -4.71
N ALA A 107 12.10 -11.87 -5.81
CA ALA A 107 11.73 -12.67 -6.96
C ALA A 107 12.97 -13.39 -7.53
N PRO A 108 12.88 -14.70 -7.81
CA PRO A 108 13.97 -15.45 -8.46
C PRO A 108 14.28 -14.86 -9.84
N GLU A 109 15.53 -14.92 -10.26
CA GLU A 109 15.97 -14.42 -11.57
C GLU A 109 15.25 -15.11 -12.73
N SER A 110 15.02 -16.42 -12.59
CA SER A 110 14.25 -17.21 -13.57
C SER A 110 12.82 -16.71 -13.74
N ALA A 111 12.16 -16.30 -12.65
CA ALA A 111 10.79 -15.74 -12.72
C ALA A 111 10.77 -14.40 -13.47
N VAL A 112 11.76 -13.53 -13.23
CA VAL A 112 11.88 -12.25 -13.92
C VAL A 112 12.14 -12.47 -15.41
N LYS A 113 13.12 -13.32 -15.76
CA LYS A 113 13.48 -13.65 -17.13
C LYS A 113 12.30 -14.23 -17.88
N ASN A 114 11.60 -15.19 -17.30
CA ASN A 114 10.42 -15.81 -17.89
C ASN A 114 9.29 -14.78 -18.13
N ALA A 115 9.00 -13.94 -17.14
CA ALA A 115 7.99 -12.90 -17.27
C ALA A 115 8.34 -11.88 -18.36
N LEU A 116 9.62 -11.50 -18.51
CA LEU A 116 10.07 -10.57 -19.55
C LEU A 116 9.98 -11.17 -20.96
N GLN A 117 10.17 -12.48 -21.11
CA GLN A 117 10.12 -13.18 -22.40
C GLN A 117 8.70 -13.50 -22.85
N ASN A 118 7.80 -13.90 -21.92
CA ASN A 118 6.52 -14.50 -22.26
C ASN A 118 5.30 -13.60 -21.94
N ALA A 119 5.47 -12.53 -21.17
CA ALA A 119 4.36 -11.64 -20.87
C ALA A 119 3.99 -10.74 -22.06
N PRO A 120 2.71 -10.32 -22.17
CA PRO A 120 2.33 -9.27 -23.10
C PRO A 120 3.20 -8.02 -22.92
N LYS A 121 3.58 -7.36 -24.01
CA LYS A 121 4.50 -6.21 -24.03
C LYS A 121 4.25 -5.18 -22.92
N ARG A 122 2.97 -4.82 -22.72
CA ARG A 122 2.54 -3.89 -21.67
C ARG A 122 2.87 -4.40 -20.27
N THR A 123 2.64 -5.68 -19.99
CA THR A 123 2.91 -6.29 -18.68
C THR A 123 4.40 -6.53 -18.48
N ALA A 124 5.12 -6.93 -19.52
CA ALA A 124 6.58 -7.05 -19.48
C ALA A 124 7.24 -5.71 -19.13
N LEU A 125 6.74 -4.59 -19.67
CA LEU A 125 7.20 -3.25 -19.32
C LEU A 125 6.95 -2.93 -17.82
N MET A 126 5.79 -3.31 -17.27
CA MET A 126 5.52 -3.17 -15.83
C MET A 126 6.49 -4.01 -14.98
N VAL A 127 6.78 -5.24 -15.41
CA VAL A 127 7.77 -6.13 -14.76
C VAL A 127 9.16 -5.45 -14.76
N ARG A 128 9.59 -4.86 -15.88
CA ARG A 128 10.86 -4.11 -15.95
C ARG A 128 10.91 -2.98 -14.92
N PHE A 129 9.90 -2.12 -14.85
CA PHE A 129 9.84 -1.04 -13.86
C PHE A 129 9.88 -1.57 -12.42
N ALA A 130 9.18 -2.68 -12.13
CA ALA A 130 9.19 -3.27 -10.80
C ALA A 130 10.55 -3.91 -10.45
N ALA A 131 11.14 -4.66 -11.41
CA ALA A 131 12.35 -5.47 -11.17
C ALA A 131 13.65 -4.69 -11.31
N LEU A 132 13.69 -3.63 -12.15
CA LEU A 132 14.92 -2.87 -12.47
C LEU A 132 14.93 -1.48 -11.82
N CYS A 133 13.76 -0.92 -11.45
CA CYS A 133 13.66 0.39 -10.80
C CYS A 133 13.02 0.29 -9.41
N GLY A 134 12.59 -0.89 -8.98
CA GLY A 134 11.98 -1.10 -7.68
C GLY A 134 10.64 -0.38 -7.48
N LEU A 135 9.89 -0.07 -8.55
CA LEU A 135 8.64 0.65 -8.46
C LEU A 135 7.51 -0.22 -7.86
N ARG A 136 6.65 0.42 -7.07
CA ARG A 136 5.41 -0.20 -6.58
C ARG A 136 4.33 -0.17 -7.67
N ALA A 137 3.35 -1.06 -7.61
CA ALA A 137 2.23 -1.07 -8.57
C ALA A 137 1.48 0.28 -8.67
N CYS A 138 1.34 0.99 -7.54
CA CYS A 138 0.72 2.32 -7.52
C CYS A 138 1.61 3.42 -8.13
N GLU A 139 2.91 3.23 -8.19
CA GLU A 139 3.85 4.13 -8.84
C GLU A 139 3.91 3.84 -10.34
N ILE A 140 3.92 2.55 -10.70
CA ILE A 140 3.91 2.11 -12.12
C ILE A 140 2.66 2.62 -12.82
N CYS A 141 1.47 2.44 -12.24
CA CYS A 141 0.21 2.83 -12.90
C CYS A 141 0.10 4.35 -13.17
N THR A 142 0.85 5.17 -12.45
CA THR A 142 0.84 6.63 -12.59
C THR A 142 2.08 7.19 -13.29
N LEU A 143 2.86 6.35 -13.96
CA LEU A 143 3.98 6.82 -14.77
C LEU A 143 3.52 7.57 -16.02
N GLN A 144 4.19 8.69 -16.30
CA GLN A 144 4.05 9.49 -17.51
C GLN A 144 5.41 9.61 -18.20
N GLY A 145 5.42 9.88 -19.51
CA GLY A 145 6.65 10.07 -20.25
C GLY A 145 7.51 11.22 -19.70
N ASN A 146 6.87 12.31 -19.28
CA ASN A 146 7.56 13.47 -18.70
C ASN A 146 8.15 13.22 -17.28
N ALA A 147 7.97 12.03 -16.73
CA ALA A 147 8.69 11.62 -15.52
C ALA A 147 10.19 11.37 -15.77
N TRP A 148 10.59 11.20 -17.02
CA TRP A 148 11.96 11.06 -17.49
C TRP A 148 12.48 12.42 -17.99
N ASP A 149 13.62 12.88 -17.49
CA ASP A 149 14.22 14.17 -17.88
C ASP A 149 15.45 14.02 -18.79
N GLY A 150 15.72 12.82 -19.30
CA GLY A 150 16.91 12.51 -20.11
C GLY A 150 18.02 11.84 -19.31
N GLU A 151 17.99 11.91 -17.98
CA GLU A 151 19.01 11.34 -17.09
C GLU A 151 18.40 10.53 -15.93
N LEU A 152 17.34 11.06 -15.31
CA LEU A 152 16.75 10.51 -14.09
C LEU A 152 15.23 10.32 -14.24
N LEU A 153 14.75 9.19 -13.77
CA LEU A 153 13.31 8.93 -13.64
C LEU A 153 12.80 9.51 -12.32
N ARG A 154 11.88 10.46 -12.38
CA ARG A 154 11.21 11.08 -11.23
C ARG A 154 9.98 10.28 -10.84
N VAL A 155 9.97 9.71 -9.63
CA VAL A 155 8.86 8.88 -9.15
C VAL A 155 8.21 9.51 -7.93
N LYS A 156 6.91 9.79 -8.03
CA LYS A 156 6.10 10.29 -6.91
C LYS A 156 5.61 9.12 -6.06
N GLY A 157 6.12 9.02 -4.84
CA GLY A 157 5.77 7.96 -3.89
C GLY A 157 4.64 8.34 -2.92
N LYS A 158 4.47 7.52 -1.90
CA LYS A 158 3.48 7.74 -0.83
C LYS A 158 3.72 9.07 -0.12
N GLY A 159 2.64 9.84 0.08
CA GLY A 159 2.71 11.15 0.73
C GLY A 159 3.25 12.27 -0.16
N GLY A 160 3.28 12.05 -1.49
CA GLY A 160 3.71 13.09 -2.45
C GLY A 160 5.23 13.26 -2.56
N ARG A 161 6.02 12.48 -1.84
CA ARG A 161 7.49 12.56 -1.91
C ARG A 161 7.99 12.11 -3.27
N VAL A 162 8.88 12.89 -3.87
CA VAL A 162 9.53 12.57 -5.13
C VAL A 162 10.90 11.98 -4.84
N ARG A 163 11.24 10.91 -5.54
CA ARG A 163 12.59 10.35 -5.60
C ARG A 163 13.02 10.22 -7.03
N VAL A 164 14.33 10.15 -7.26
CA VAL A 164 14.93 10.00 -8.59
C VAL A 164 15.61 8.64 -8.68
N ILE A 165 15.57 8.06 -9.86
CA ILE A 165 16.14 6.74 -10.17
C ILE A 165 16.93 6.88 -11.46
N PRO A 166 18.24 6.58 -11.49
CA PRO A 166 19.00 6.53 -12.73
C PRO A 166 18.51 5.34 -13.56
N LEU A 167 18.28 5.55 -14.86
CA LEU A 167 17.90 4.50 -15.79
C LEU A 167 19.06 4.15 -16.73
N GLN A 168 19.25 2.84 -16.96
CA GLN A 168 20.21 2.32 -17.92
C GLN A 168 19.54 1.35 -18.92
N ASP A 169 18.31 0.94 -18.68
CA ASP A 169 17.56 0.02 -19.57
C ASP A 169 17.00 0.81 -20.76
N SER A 170 17.50 0.56 -21.95
CA SER A 170 17.10 1.23 -23.18
C SER A 170 15.61 1.05 -23.51
N THR A 171 15.00 -0.09 -23.13
CA THR A 171 13.57 -0.33 -23.34
C THR A 171 12.71 0.59 -22.46
N LEU A 172 13.12 0.82 -21.21
CA LEU A 172 12.43 1.74 -20.31
C LEU A 172 12.58 3.18 -20.79
N ILE A 173 13.79 3.60 -21.16
CA ILE A 173 14.08 4.95 -21.68
C ILE A 173 13.23 5.21 -22.93
N TYR A 174 13.32 4.35 -23.94
CA TYR A 174 12.53 4.48 -25.16
C TYR A 174 11.02 4.56 -24.90
N SER A 175 10.51 3.74 -23.96
CA SER A 175 9.08 3.74 -23.66
C SER A 175 8.61 5.04 -23.01
N LEU A 176 9.46 5.71 -22.24
CA LEU A 176 9.17 6.99 -21.61
C LEU A 176 9.27 8.14 -22.62
N GLU A 177 10.34 8.19 -23.44
CA GLU A 177 10.55 9.20 -24.47
C GLU A 177 9.47 9.20 -25.55
N SER A 178 8.99 7.99 -25.91
CA SER A 178 7.94 7.83 -26.92
C SER A 178 6.52 8.07 -26.39
N CYS A 179 6.35 8.39 -25.11
CA CYS A 179 5.03 8.51 -24.48
C CYS A 179 4.71 9.97 -24.09
N PRO A 180 3.80 10.65 -24.79
CA PRO A 180 3.45 12.04 -24.45
C PRO A 180 2.53 12.18 -23.23
N GLY A 181 2.05 11.06 -22.66
CA GLY A 181 1.08 11.05 -21.56
C GLY A 181 1.29 9.90 -20.59
N TRP A 182 0.20 9.24 -20.20
CA TRP A 182 0.25 8.09 -19.31
C TRP A 182 0.86 6.86 -20.00
N LEU A 183 1.92 6.30 -19.42
CA LEU A 183 2.56 5.10 -19.94
C LEU A 183 1.64 3.87 -19.90
N PHE A 184 0.74 3.84 -18.95
CA PHE A 184 -0.26 2.79 -18.77
C PHE A 184 -1.67 3.37 -18.75
N PRO A 185 -2.22 3.78 -19.90
CA PRO A 185 -3.54 4.42 -19.97
C PRO A 185 -4.64 3.48 -19.47
N GLY A 186 -5.67 4.04 -18.87
CA GLY A 186 -6.79 3.32 -18.28
C GLY A 186 -7.94 4.25 -17.87
N ARG A 187 -8.91 3.70 -17.12
CA ARG A 187 -10.17 4.39 -16.80
C ARG A 187 -10.14 5.21 -15.50
N ILE A 188 -9.05 5.21 -14.75
CA ILE A 188 -8.92 5.95 -13.48
C ILE A 188 -8.08 7.20 -13.74
N ASP A 189 -8.73 8.32 -13.91
CA ASP A 189 -8.07 9.60 -14.20
C ASP A 189 -7.09 9.52 -15.39
N GLY A 190 -7.45 8.70 -16.42
CA GLY A 190 -6.65 8.47 -17.62
C GLY A 190 -5.61 7.33 -17.52
N HIS A 191 -5.38 6.75 -16.34
CA HIS A 191 -4.41 5.67 -16.12
C HIS A 191 -5.03 4.40 -15.53
N LEU A 192 -4.26 3.32 -15.41
CA LEU A 192 -4.67 2.09 -14.73
C LEU A 192 -4.82 2.29 -13.22
N SER A 193 -5.65 1.46 -12.58
CA SER A 193 -5.65 1.37 -11.12
C SER A 193 -4.43 0.59 -10.61
N ALA A 194 -3.96 0.93 -9.41
CA ALA A 194 -2.88 0.19 -8.74
C ALA A 194 -3.25 -1.29 -8.52
N GLN A 195 -4.53 -1.56 -8.22
CA GLN A 195 -5.02 -2.93 -8.03
C GLN A 195 -4.98 -3.74 -9.33
N TYR A 196 -5.37 -3.16 -10.46
CA TYR A 196 -5.32 -3.83 -11.74
C TYR A 196 -3.87 -4.04 -12.21
N THR A 197 -2.99 -3.06 -12.00
CA THR A 197 -1.54 -3.19 -12.23
C THR A 197 -0.94 -4.34 -11.41
N ALA A 198 -1.28 -4.43 -10.12
CA ALA A 198 -0.85 -5.55 -9.27
C ALA A 198 -1.38 -6.90 -9.78
N LYS A 199 -2.65 -6.96 -10.26
CA LYS A 199 -3.23 -8.16 -10.88
C LYS A 199 -2.49 -8.57 -12.14
N LEU A 200 -2.16 -7.60 -13.02
CA LEU A 200 -1.39 -7.88 -14.25
C LEU A 200 0.02 -8.38 -13.94
N LEU A 201 0.71 -7.79 -12.97
CA LEU A 201 2.01 -8.30 -12.52
C LEU A 201 1.90 -9.72 -11.97
N GLY A 202 0.89 -10.00 -11.13
CA GLY A 202 0.69 -11.32 -10.56
C GLY A 202 0.33 -12.40 -11.59
N SER A 203 -0.35 -12.04 -12.70
CA SER A 203 -0.75 -13.02 -13.74
C SER A 203 0.39 -13.58 -14.58
N VAL A 204 1.57 -12.95 -14.54
CA VAL A 204 2.75 -13.36 -15.32
C VAL A 204 3.90 -13.87 -14.44
N LEU A 205 3.68 -13.93 -13.15
CA LEU A 205 4.64 -14.40 -12.16
C LEU A 205 4.20 -15.75 -11.58
N PRO A 206 5.12 -16.62 -11.19
CA PRO A 206 4.78 -17.90 -10.58
C PRO A 206 4.08 -17.71 -9.21
N PRO A 207 3.34 -18.73 -8.73
CA PRO A 207 2.69 -18.70 -7.42
C PRO A 207 3.67 -18.27 -6.31
N GLY A 208 3.19 -17.40 -5.41
CA GLY A 208 4.00 -16.86 -4.31
C GLY A 208 4.91 -15.68 -4.67
N VAL A 209 5.14 -15.41 -5.96
CA VAL A 209 5.89 -14.24 -6.43
C VAL A 209 4.94 -13.11 -6.80
N THR A 210 5.21 -11.92 -6.32
CA THR A 210 4.34 -10.74 -6.51
C THR A 210 5.14 -9.55 -7.06
N GLY A 211 4.47 -8.47 -7.44
CA GLY A 211 5.13 -7.20 -7.77
C GLY A 211 5.99 -6.67 -6.61
N HIS A 212 5.65 -7.02 -5.36
CA HIS A 212 6.49 -6.67 -4.20
C HIS A 212 7.78 -7.50 -4.15
N SER A 213 7.72 -8.77 -4.53
CA SER A 213 8.90 -9.63 -4.66
C SER A 213 9.88 -9.13 -5.73
N LEU A 214 9.37 -8.56 -6.85
CA LEU A 214 10.21 -7.90 -7.87
C LEU A 214 10.95 -6.70 -7.29
N ARG A 215 10.26 -5.89 -6.49
CA ARG A 215 10.87 -4.75 -5.81
C ARG A 215 11.88 -5.19 -4.73
N HIS A 216 11.63 -6.26 -4.00
CA HIS A 216 12.62 -6.85 -3.06
C HIS A 216 13.87 -7.32 -3.81
N ARG A 217 13.70 -7.96 -4.98
CA ARG A 217 14.82 -8.32 -5.85
C ARG A 217 15.65 -7.09 -6.22
N PHE A 218 15.00 -6.00 -6.66
CA PHE A 218 15.71 -4.76 -6.97
C PHE A 218 16.57 -4.29 -5.80
N GLY A 219 15.99 -4.21 -4.59
CA GLY A 219 16.73 -3.81 -3.40
C GLY A 219 17.93 -4.73 -3.10
N THR A 220 17.73 -6.05 -3.25
CA THR A 220 18.81 -7.04 -3.03
C THR A 220 19.93 -6.90 -4.05
N VAL A 221 19.60 -6.74 -5.34
CA VAL A 221 20.58 -6.57 -6.44
C VAL A 221 21.32 -5.25 -6.28
N ALA A 222 20.60 -4.16 -6.04
CA ALA A 222 21.22 -2.85 -5.83
C ALA A 222 22.16 -2.83 -4.62
N TYR A 223 21.75 -3.45 -3.50
CA TYR A 223 22.62 -3.55 -2.33
C TYR A 223 23.87 -4.40 -2.58
N ARG A 224 23.73 -5.53 -3.28
CA ARG A 224 24.90 -6.35 -3.66
C ARG A 224 25.91 -5.61 -4.55
N ALA A 225 25.42 -4.72 -5.39
CA ALA A 225 26.26 -3.94 -6.30
C ALA A 225 26.93 -2.74 -5.63
N THR A 226 26.27 -2.11 -4.65
CA THR A 226 26.74 -0.85 -4.06
C THR A 226 27.28 -0.98 -2.64
N HIS A 227 26.82 -1.99 -1.90
CA HIS A 227 27.01 -2.14 -0.45
C HIS A 227 26.58 -0.92 0.36
N ASP A 228 25.75 -0.04 -0.23
CA ASP A 228 25.23 1.18 0.38
C ASP A 228 23.73 1.06 0.64
N LEU A 229 23.37 0.76 1.89
CA LEU A 229 21.97 0.61 2.31
C LEU A 229 21.20 1.93 2.28
N LEU A 230 21.91 3.06 2.51
CA LEU A 230 21.29 4.39 2.50
C LEU A 230 20.93 4.80 1.07
N ALA A 231 21.82 4.63 0.12
CA ALA A 231 21.56 4.89 -1.29
C ALA A 231 20.42 4.02 -1.82
N VAL A 232 20.45 2.70 -1.53
CA VAL A 232 19.37 1.78 -1.90
C VAL A 232 18.05 2.20 -1.26
N GLY A 233 18.06 2.56 0.03
CA GLY A 233 16.88 3.06 0.75
C GLY A 233 16.30 4.32 0.10
N ALA A 234 17.15 5.27 -0.28
CA ALA A 234 16.76 6.51 -0.97
C ALA A 234 16.07 6.22 -2.32
N VAL A 235 16.71 5.41 -3.17
CA VAL A 235 16.16 5.00 -4.48
C VAL A 235 14.85 4.22 -4.32
N MET A 236 14.73 3.37 -3.31
CA MET A 236 13.51 2.66 -2.98
C MET A 236 12.45 3.55 -2.32
N GLY A 237 12.78 4.74 -1.84
CA GLY A 237 11.87 5.63 -1.12
C GLY A 237 11.44 5.05 0.24
N HIS A 238 12.38 4.54 1.00
CA HIS A 238 12.19 4.18 2.41
C HIS A 238 12.27 5.45 3.26
N VAL A 239 11.32 5.61 4.20
CA VAL A 239 11.14 6.84 4.99
C VAL A 239 11.99 6.83 6.28
N LYS A 240 12.53 5.67 6.64
CA LYS A 240 13.39 5.47 7.81
C LYS A 240 14.57 4.62 7.38
N THR A 241 15.70 5.19 7.38
CA THR A 241 16.97 4.53 7.67
C THR A 241 17.25 4.69 9.14
#